data_e983e45c9235786a74a751a140d5e984
#
_entry.id   e983e45c9235786a74a751a140d5e984
#
_cell.length_a   1.000
_cell.length_b   1.000
_cell.length_c   1.000
_cell.angle_alpha   90.00
_cell.angle_beta   90.00
_cell.angle_gamma   90.00
#
_symmetry.space_group_name_H-M   'P 1'
#
loop_
_entity.id
_entity.type
_entity.pdbx_description
1 polymer ?
#
loop_
_entity_poly.entity_id
_entity_poly.type
_entity_poly.pdbx_seq_one_letter_code
_entity_poly.pdbx_strand_id
1 'polypeptide(L)'
;MRILFILLIAAVTLNSCGKGKSGKTSTGIKYELFQNKSGNKVQPNDVLYLRYAMYADDSLMNTNANEPYPEVGLYPDVKKEPKKLSPIEESFGLMEVGDSISIFIPIDSMGAPGMRPPGFEKTKFIVYKITIEKRIPNTDIEKATKEVADKVKRLFEDTKSEKLDYSVTPSGLKYKILQEGSGELIQQGNKVSTNYYGILAADGFMFDNSFQRGLLPFTFEAMTGQVIPGWDESMGLMKKGTKAIIYIPSALAYGEEGAGTGSIPANADLMFYLEILDVKK
;
A
#
# COMPACT_ATOMS: atom_id res chain seq x y z
N MET A 1 -6.58 47.42 -6.97
CA MET A 1 -6.89 46.71 -5.71
C MET A 1 -6.36 45.28 -5.87
N ARG A 2 -5.12 45.05 -5.40
CA ARG A 2 -4.45 43.76 -5.51
C ARG A 2 -4.87 42.92 -4.31
N ILE A 3 -5.61 41.83 -4.57
CA ILE A 3 -5.98 40.85 -3.55
C ILE A 3 -4.77 39.92 -3.35
N LEU A 4 -4.17 40.07 -2.18
CA LEU A 4 -3.06 39.26 -1.71
C LEU A 4 -3.66 37.91 -1.23
N PHE A 5 -3.52 36.83 -2.00
CA PHE A 5 -3.79 35.48 -1.53
C PHE A 5 -2.68 35.11 -0.55
N ILE A 6 -2.98 35.18 0.73
CA ILE A 6 -2.14 34.61 1.77
C ILE A 6 -2.40 33.08 1.72
N LEU A 7 -1.47 32.36 1.11
CA LEU A 7 -1.40 30.89 1.28
C LEU A 7 -1.08 30.60 2.75
N LEU A 8 -2.09 30.19 3.49
CA LEU A 8 -1.91 29.62 4.82
C LEU A 8 -1.23 28.26 4.63
N ILE A 9 0.10 28.24 4.68
CA ILE A 9 0.87 27.01 4.86
C ILE A 9 0.53 26.52 6.26
N ALA A 10 -0.35 25.53 6.35
CA ALA A 10 -0.53 24.77 7.58
C ALA A 10 0.77 24.01 7.85
N ALA A 11 1.73 24.67 8.48
CA ALA A 11 2.83 23.99 9.12
C ALA A 11 2.19 23.03 10.12
N VAL A 12 2.29 21.72 9.86
CA VAL A 12 2.05 20.70 10.88
C VAL A 12 3.11 20.96 11.95
N THR A 13 2.81 21.86 12.87
CA THR A 13 3.58 22.04 14.10
C THR A 13 3.38 20.76 14.89
N LEU A 14 4.36 19.85 14.80
CA LEU A 14 4.53 18.77 15.75
C LEU A 14 4.78 19.43 17.13
N ASN A 15 3.73 19.92 17.77
CA ASN A 15 3.75 20.38 19.15
C ASN A 15 3.80 19.15 20.08
N SER A 16 4.91 18.41 20.01
CA SER A 16 5.30 17.53 21.10
C SER A 16 5.96 18.40 22.19
N CYS A 17 5.19 18.78 23.19
CA CYS A 17 5.64 19.53 24.35
C CYS A 17 6.37 18.61 25.33
N GLY A 18 7.35 17.81 24.86
CA GLY A 18 8.20 16.93 25.65
C GLY A 18 9.64 16.97 25.14
N LYS A 19 10.62 16.89 26.06
CA LYS A 19 12.02 16.64 25.67
C LYS A 19 12.09 15.27 25.01
N GLY A 20 12.50 15.20 23.75
CA GLY A 20 12.71 13.94 23.04
C GLY A 20 13.77 13.09 23.75
N LYS A 21 13.59 11.77 23.73
CA LYS A 21 14.59 10.81 24.21
C LYS A 21 15.62 10.59 23.10
N SER A 22 16.86 11.04 23.34
CA SER A 22 17.96 10.81 22.38
C SER A 22 18.60 9.45 22.60
N GLY A 23 19.05 8.83 21.49
CA GLY A 23 19.76 7.56 21.50
C GLY A 23 20.54 7.32 20.21
N LYS A 24 21.07 6.10 20.08
CA LYS A 24 21.72 5.62 18.86
C LYS A 24 21.15 4.25 18.48
N THR A 25 21.03 4.00 17.19
CA THR A 25 20.72 2.68 16.63
C THR A 25 21.87 1.70 16.90
N SER A 26 21.67 0.41 16.62
CA SER A 26 22.73 -0.60 16.71
C SER A 26 23.93 -0.29 15.81
N THR A 27 23.69 0.43 14.71
CA THR A 27 24.73 0.91 13.78
C THR A 27 25.33 2.25 14.17
N GLY A 28 24.97 2.82 15.34
CA GLY A 28 25.51 4.06 15.87
C GLY A 28 24.84 5.35 15.34
N ILE A 29 23.79 5.24 14.52
CA ILE A 29 23.05 6.38 13.97
C ILE A 29 22.24 7.07 15.07
N LYS A 30 22.43 8.40 15.22
CA LYS A 30 21.71 9.22 16.19
C LYS A 30 20.23 9.29 15.85
N TYR A 31 19.37 9.20 16.88
CA TYR A 31 17.95 9.53 16.79
C TYR A 31 17.45 10.38 17.95
N GLU A 32 16.32 11.03 17.76
CA GLU A 32 15.54 11.74 18.77
C GLU A 32 14.09 11.28 18.70
N LEU A 33 13.61 10.60 19.76
CA LEU A 33 12.28 10.00 19.84
C LEU A 33 11.36 10.87 20.70
N PHE A 34 10.21 11.26 20.16
CA PHE A 34 9.15 12.00 20.85
C PHE A 34 7.97 11.05 21.08
N GLN A 35 7.77 10.65 22.31
CA GLN A 35 6.83 9.60 22.70
C GLN A 35 5.45 10.16 23.02
N ASN A 36 4.41 9.53 22.46
CA ASN A 36 3.01 9.77 22.78
C ASN A 36 2.48 8.81 23.88
N LYS A 37 3.22 7.75 24.19
CA LYS A 37 2.89 6.74 25.21
C LYS A 37 1.47 6.13 25.00
N SER A 38 1.13 5.79 23.76
CA SER A 38 -0.16 5.17 23.43
C SER A 38 -0.31 3.74 23.99
N GLY A 39 0.80 3.09 24.37
CA GLY A 39 0.85 1.68 24.75
C GLY A 39 0.75 0.71 23.56
N ASN A 40 0.59 1.23 22.35
CA ASN A 40 0.42 0.44 21.14
C ASN A 40 1.77 0.26 20.41
N LYS A 41 2.62 -0.63 20.95
CA LYS A 41 3.97 -0.89 20.44
C LYS A 41 3.97 -1.58 19.12
N VAL A 42 4.88 -1.14 18.24
CA VAL A 42 5.14 -1.81 16.95
C VAL A 42 5.80 -3.17 17.20
N GLN A 43 5.37 -4.17 16.45
CA GLN A 43 5.87 -5.54 16.48
C GLN A 43 6.45 -5.94 15.12
N PRO A 44 7.38 -6.89 15.06
CA PRO A 44 7.85 -7.44 13.79
C PRO A 44 6.70 -7.93 12.89
N ASN A 45 6.82 -7.67 11.59
CA ASN A 45 5.82 -7.93 10.56
C ASN A 45 4.54 -7.08 10.64
N ASP A 46 4.46 -6.10 11.56
CA ASP A 46 3.39 -5.10 11.49
C ASP A 46 3.52 -4.26 10.22
N VAL A 47 2.40 -3.93 9.63
CA VAL A 47 2.32 -2.92 8.57
C VAL A 47 2.05 -1.56 9.22
N LEU A 48 2.86 -0.58 8.84
CA LEU A 48 2.88 0.75 9.43
C LEU A 48 2.42 1.79 8.42
N TYR A 49 1.54 2.67 8.84
CA TYR A 49 1.12 3.85 8.11
C TYR A 49 1.94 5.04 8.60
N LEU A 50 2.76 5.60 7.71
CA LEU A 50 3.81 6.54 8.06
C LEU A 50 3.55 7.91 7.44
N ARG A 51 3.69 8.97 8.25
CA ARG A 51 3.96 10.32 7.74
C ARG A 51 5.44 10.59 7.91
N TYR A 52 6.03 11.16 6.87
CA TYR A 52 7.45 11.50 6.94
C TYR A 52 7.76 12.86 6.28
N ALA A 53 8.88 13.41 6.70
CA ALA A 53 9.57 14.48 6.03
C ALA A 53 11.07 14.18 6.01
N MET A 54 11.71 14.36 4.86
CA MET A 54 13.14 14.17 4.65
C MET A 54 13.82 15.49 4.42
N TYR A 55 14.91 15.73 5.12
CA TYR A 55 15.68 16.98 5.04
C TYR A 55 17.13 16.66 4.69
N ALA A 56 17.78 17.58 3.94
CA ALA A 56 19.23 17.70 3.87
C ALA A 56 19.63 18.80 4.88
N ASP A 57 20.22 18.40 6.01
CA ASP A 57 20.35 19.22 7.21
C ASP A 57 19.00 19.87 7.60
N ASP A 58 18.79 21.16 7.34
CA ASP A 58 17.53 21.88 7.64
C ASP A 58 16.66 22.13 6.39
N SER A 59 17.11 21.75 5.19
CA SER A 59 16.39 21.97 3.94
C SER A 59 15.45 20.81 3.63
N LEU A 60 14.13 21.06 3.58
CA LEU A 60 13.13 20.07 3.20
C LEU A 60 13.35 19.60 1.77
N MET A 61 13.50 18.29 1.58
CA MET A 61 13.69 17.65 0.29
C MET A 61 12.46 16.92 -0.20
N ASN A 62 11.79 16.20 0.69
CA ASN A 62 10.59 15.40 0.36
C ASN A 62 9.70 15.23 1.59
N THR A 63 8.39 15.09 1.37
CA THR A 63 7.42 14.81 2.43
C THR A 63 6.12 14.25 1.84
N ASN A 64 5.46 13.39 2.60
CA ASN A 64 4.09 12.95 2.30
C ASN A 64 3.05 13.62 3.24
N ALA A 65 3.41 14.68 3.95
CA ALA A 65 2.52 15.33 4.93
C ALA A 65 1.20 15.82 4.31
N ASN A 66 1.23 16.23 3.03
CA ASN A 66 0.07 16.75 2.30
C ASN A 66 -0.58 15.70 1.37
N GLU A 67 -0.04 14.49 1.32
CA GLU A 67 -0.62 13.42 0.53
C GLU A 67 -1.91 12.91 1.18
N PRO A 68 -2.93 12.52 0.38
CA PRO A 68 -4.21 12.04 0.92
C PRO A 68 -4.06 10.74 1.72
N TYR A 69 -3.01 9.97 1.44
CA TYR A 69 -2.71 8.70 2.11
C TYR A 69 -1.30 8.70 2.70
N PRO A 70 -1.11 8.07 3.89
CA PRO A 70 0.21 7.84 4.45
C PRO A 70 1.00 6.86 3.59
N GLU A 71 2.31 6.90 3.69
CA GLU A 71 3.17 5.86 3.15
C GLU A 71 3.05 4.59 3.99
N VAL A 72 3.28 3.45 3.35
CA VAL A 72 3.18 2.16 4.03
C VAL A 72 4.54 1.50 4.08
N GLY A 73 4.94 1.20 5.29
CA GLY A 73 6.15 0.46 5.60
C GLY A 73 5.83 -0.86 6.28
N LEU A 74 6.71 -1.83 6.09
CA LEU A 74 6.72 -3.08 6.83
C LEU A 74 7.84 -3.03 7.86
N TYR A 75 7.57 -3.41 9.12
CA TYR A 75 8.63 -3.64 10.09
C TYR A 75 9.12 -5.10 9.98
N PRO A 76 10.32 -5.36 9.42
CA PRO A 76 10.78 -6.72 9.11
C PRO A 76 10.97 -7.58 10.34
N ASP A 77 10.72 -8.89 10.22
CA ASP A 77 11.05 -9.88 11.24
C ASP A 77 12.47 -10.43 11.04
N VAL A 78 13.44 -9.80 11.67
CA VAL A 78 14.85 -10.20 11.61
C VAL A 78 15.15 -11.61 12.15
N LYS A 79 14.22 -12.22 12.90
CA LYS A 79 14.39 -13.60 13.37
C LYS A 79 14.11 -14.62 12.26
N LYS A 80 13.19 -14.27 11.35
CA LYS A 80 12.86 -15.11 10.19
C LYS A 80 13.76 -14.81 8.99
N GLU A 81 14.11 -13.53 8.81
CA GLU A 81 14.98 -13.05 7.76
C GLU A 81 16.21 -12.38 8.39
N PRO A 82 17.39 -13.03 8.37
CA PRO A 82 18.61 -12.46 8.97
C PRO A 82 19.18 -11.31 8.13
N LYS A 83 18.33 -10.39 7.74
CA LYS A 83 18.67 -9.13 7.07
C LYS A 83 19.05 -8.11 8.13
N LYS A 84 20.15 -7.38 7.92
CA LYS A 84 20.47 -6.24 8.76
C LYS A 84 19.46 -5.13 8.51
N LEU A 85 18.75 -4.70 9.56
CA LEU A 85 17.82 -3.58 9.48
C LEU A 85 18.53 -2.29 9.07
N SER A 86 17.90 -1.50 8.23
CA SER A 86 18.30 -0.10 8.03
C SER A 86 18.06 0.71 9.32
N PRO A 87 18.71 1.86 9.51
CA PRO A 87 18.46 2.72 10.67
C PRO A 87 16.99 3.12 10.83
N ILE A 88 16.26 3.26 9.72
CA ILE A 88 14.83 3.57 9.71
C ILE A 88 14.02 2.38 10.21
N GLU A 89 14.24 1.19 9.64
CA GLU A 89 13.57 -0.05 10.08
C GLU A 89 13.84 -0.36 11.56
N GLU A 90 15.09 -0.19 12.02
CA GLU A 90 15.44 -0.39 13.43
C GLU A 90 14.68 0.57 14.34
N SER A 91 14.45 1.82 13.90
CA SER A 91 13.75 2.82 14.69
C SER A 91 12.28 2.46 14.96
N PHE A 92 11.63 1.70 14.08
CA PHE A 92 10.24 1.28 14.30
C PHE A 92 10.07 0.45 15.56
N GLY A 93 11.05 -0.39 15.91
CA GLY A 93 11.03 -1.17 17.15
C GLY A 93 11.11 -0.33 18.44
N LEU A 94 11.47 0.95 18.33
CA LEU A 94 11.53 1.89 19.45
C LEU A 94 10.22 2.66 19.66
N MET A 95 9.30 2.60 18.68
CA MET A 95 8.12 3.48 18.56
C MET A 95 6.82 2.77 18.95
N GLU A 96 5.86 3.59 19.34
CA GLU A 96 4.44 3.26 19.47
C GLU A 96 3.64 4.07 18.44
N VAL A 97 2.39 3.69 18.19
CA VAL A 97 1.49 4.50 17.34
C VAL A 97 1.33 5.90 17.93
N GLY A 98 1.49 6.92 17.12
CA GLY A 98 1.47 8.33 17.49
C GLY A 98 2.83 8.88 17.89
N ASP A 99 3.87 8.06 18.04
CA ASP A 99 5.23 8.53 18.25
C ASP A 99 5.79 9.18 17.01
N SER A 100 6.70 10.13 17.21
CA SER A 100 7.52 10.74 16.15
C SER A 100 9.00 10.53 16.46
N ILE A 101 9.79 10.27 15.43
CA ILE A 101 11.24 10.10 15.55
C ILE A 101 11.96 10.93 14.50
N SER A 102 13.09 11.52 14.88
CA SER A 102 14.06 12.11 13.96
C SER A 102 15.31 11.24 13.93
N ILE A 103 15.73 10.83 12.73
CA ILE A 103 16.88 9.96 12.50
C ILE A 103 17.90 10.74 11.68
N PHE A 104 19.14 10.85 12.18
CA PHE A 104 20.21 11.66 11.60
C PHE A 104 21.23 10.76 10.90
N ILE A 105 21.03 10.50 9.60
CA ILE A 105 21.90 9.63 8.80
C ILE A 105 23.04 10.49 8.23
N PRO A 106 24.32 10.24 8.63
CA PRO A 106 25.45 10.98 8.07
C PRO A 106 25.53 10.76 6.55
N ILE A 107 25.70 11.85 5.78
CA ILE A 107 25.76 11.77 4.31
C ILE A 107 26.88 10.85 3.84
N ASP A 108 27.99 10.81 4.56
CA ASP A 108 29.16 9.98 4.25
C ASP A 108 28.88 8.47 4.40
N SER A 109 27.75 8.09 5.04
CA SER A 109 27.31 6.70 5.17
C SER A 109 26.36 6.24 4.04
N MET A 110 25.96 7.14 3.12
CA MET A 110 24.94 6.89 2.10
C MET A 110 25.51 6.55 0.71
N GLY A 111 26.81 6.42 0.57
CA GLY A 111 27.47 6.13 -0.70
C GLY A 111 28.56 5.07 -0.58
N ALA A 112 29.29 4.83 -1.69
CA ALA A 112 30.52 4.07 -1.64
C ALA A 112 31.52 4.80 -0.72
N PRO A 113 32.42 4.09 -0.02
CA PRO A 113 33.39 4.71 0.87
C PRO A 113 34.15 5.84 0.19
N GLY A 114 34.08 7.04 0.77
CA GLY A 114 34.74 8.25 0.24
C GLY A 114 33.99 8.99 -0.88
N MET A 115 32.82 8.52 -1.30
CA MET A 115 31.99 9.18 -2.32
C MET A 115 30.74 9.79 -1.68
N ARG A 116 30.56 11.11 -1.84
CA ARG A 116 29.30 11.80 -1.51
C ARG A 116 28.39 11.83 -2.73
N PRO A 117 27.08 11.69 -2.57
CA PRO A 117 26.14 11.89 -3.66
C PRO A 117 26.31 13.31 -4.28
N PRO A 118 26.24 13.46 -5.60
CA PRO A 118 26.28 14.78 -6.25
C PRO A 118 25.18 15.69 -5.72
N GLY A 119 25.51 16.97 -5.47
CA GLY A 119 24.57 17.96 -4.91
C GLY A 119 24.51 18.01 -3.39
N PHE A 120 25.26 17.12 -2.68
CA PHE A 120 25.29 17.06 -1.22
C PHE A 120 26.66 17.36 -0.62
N GLU A 121 27.51 18.10 -1.34
CA GLU A 121 28.91 18.35 -0.96
C GLU A 121 29.04 19.03 0.40
N LYS A 122 28.05 19.87 0.78
CA LYS A 122 28.02 20.62 2.05
C LYS A 122 27.09 20.00 3.10
N THR A 123 26.27 19.04 2.74
CA THR A 123 25.30 18.39 3.65
C THR A 123 26.03 17.51 4.64
N LYS A 124 25.63 17.58 5.91
CA LYS A 124 26.17 16.73 6.99
C LYS A 124 25.28 15.52 7.22
N PHE A 125 23.97 15.71 7.21
CA PHE A 125 22.99 14.68 7.52
C PHE A 125 21.82 14.69 6.56
N ILE A 126 21.32 13.50 6.23
CA ILE A 126 19.92 13.34 5.81
C ILE A 126 19.12 13.04 7.06
N VAL A 127 18.12 13.87 7.32
CA VAL A 127 17.28 13.74 8.51
C VAL A 127 15.90 13.28 8.10
N TYR A 128 15.52 12.09 8.57
CA TYR A 128 14.15 11.59 8.43
C TYR A 128 13.37 11.91 9.70
N LYS A 129 12.26 12.63 9.55
CA LYS A 129 11.25 12.81 10.61
C LYS A 129 10.08 11.92 10.27
N ILE A 130 9.78 10.94 11.11
CA ILE A 130 8.76 9.92 10.83
C ILE A 130 7.77 9.87 11.98
N THR A 131 6.48 9.81 11.65
CA THR A 131 5.39 9.58 12.61
C THR A 131 4.62 8.34 12.21
N ILE A 132 4.32 7.45 13.15
CA ILE A 132 3.46 6.29 12.93
C ILE A 132 2.02 6.71 13.22
N GLU A 133 1.19 6.85 12.17
CA GLU A 133 -0.24 7.17 12.34
C GLU A 133 -1.06 5.97 12.76
N LYS A 134 -0.71 4.79 12.23
CA LYS A 134 -1.45 3.54 12.46
C LYS A 134 -0.51 2.35 12.29
N ARG A 135 -0.80 1.28 12.99
CA ARG A 135 -0.25 -0.05 12.70
C ARG A 135 -1.38 -1.03 12.42
N ILE A 136 -1.10 -2.01 11.58
CA ILE A 136 -1.93 -3.19 11.40
C ILE A 136 -1.09 -4.37 11.87
N PRO A 137 -1.53 -5.06 12.93
CA PRO A 137 -0.85 -6.26 13.41
C PRO A 137 -0.77 -7.33 12.33
N ASN A 138 0.37 -8.03 12.23
CA ASN A 138 0.53 -9.12 11.28
C ASN A 138 -0.56 -10.20 11.45
N THR A 139 -0.98 -10.46 12.68
CA THR A 139 -2.06 -11.41 12.97
C THR A 139 -3.38 -11.04 12.31
N ASP A 140 -3.70 -9.74 12.21
CA ASP A 140 -4.91 -9.25 11.56
C ASP A 140 -4.80 -9.40 10.04
N ILE A 141 -3.60 -9.19 9.48
CA ILE A 141 -3.31 -9.40 8.06
C ILE A 141 -3.43 -10.89 7.71
N GLU A 142 -2.81 -11.77 8.49
CA GLU A 142 -2.88 -13.21 8.30
C GLU A 142 -4.32 -13.73 8.38
N LYS A 143 -5.09 -13.24 9.37
CA LYS A 143 -6.50 -13.59 9.53
C LYS A 143 -7.33 -13.15 8.32
N ALA A 144 -7.24 -11.88 7.93
CA ALA A 144 -7.99 -11.33 6.79
C ALA A 144 -7.62 -12.03 5.48
N THR A 145 -6.32 -12.30 5.27
CA THR A 145 -5.83 -13.02 4.09
C THR A 145 -6.39 -14.45 4.05
N LYS A 146 -6.39 -15.14 5.19
CA LYS A 146 -6.96 -16.50 5.28
C LYS A 146 -8.47 -16.51 5.01
N GLU A 147 -9.21 -15.58 5.60
CA GLU A 147 -10.67 -15.48 5.41
C GLU A 147 -11.03 -15.25 3.94
N VAL A 148 -10.29 -14.37 3.24
CA VAL A 148 -10.54 -14.14 1.81
C VAL A 148 -10.11 -15.31 0.96
N ALA A 149 -8.98 -15.97 1.26
CA ALA A 149 -8.53 -17.16 0.55
C ALA A 149 -9.54 -18.29 0.64
N ASP A 150 -10.05 -18.59 1.85
CA ASP A 150 -11.09 -19.60 2.09
C ASP A 150 -12.40 -19.25 1.35
N LYS A 151 -12.75 -17.96 1.27
CA LYS A 151 -13.90 -17.48 0.50
C LYS A 151 -13.70 -17.67 -1.00
N VAL A 152 -12.55 -17.24 -1.54
CA VAL A 152 -12.24 -17.34 -2.97
C VAL A 152 -12.18 -18.80 -3.40
N LYS A 153 -11.60 -19.68 -2.58
CA LYS A 153 -11.59 -21.12 -2.84
C LYS A 153 -12.99 -21.69 -3.01
N ARG A 154 -13.92 -21.36 -2.11
CA ARG A 154 -15.33 -21.81 -2.24
C ARG A 154 -15.97 -21.27 -3.52
N LEU A 155 -15.79 -19.99 -3.82
CA LEU A 155 -16.32 -19.38 -5.03
C LEU A 155 -15.74 -20.01 -6.30
N PHE A 156 -14.48 -20.38 -6.29
CA PHE A 156 -13.83 -21.07 -7.39
C PHE A 156 -14.42 -22.48 -7.62
N GLU A 157 -14.65 -23.25 -6.56
CA GLU A 157 -15.30 -24.58 -6.63
C GLU A 157 -16.76 -24.45 -7.11
N ASP A 158 -17.48 -23.43 -6.66
CA ASP A 158 -18.84 -23.14 -7.12
C ASP A 158 -18.88 -22.73 -8.59
N THR A 159 -17.85 -22.04 -9.10
CA THR A 159 -17.68 -21.77 -10.53
C THR A 159 -17.49 -23.05 -11.34
N LYS A 160 -16.57 -23.92 -10.90
CA LYS A 160 -16.29 -25.22 -11.58
C LYS A 160 -17.49 -26.13 -11.63
N SER A 161 -18.33 -26.09 -10.61
CA SER A 161 -19.54 -26.91 -10.52
C SER A 161 -20.77 -26.27 -11.14
N GLU A 162 -20.60 -25.17 -11.89
CA GLU A 162 -21.67 -24.39 -12.57
C GLU A 162 -22.80 -23.93 -11.63
N LYS A 163 -22.50 -23.81 -10.34
CA LYS A 163 -23.46 -23.30 -9.34
C LYS A 163 -23.57 -21.77 -9.34
N LEU A 164 -22.59 -21.09 -9.91
CA LEU A 164 -22.60 -19.63 -10.03
C LEU A 164 -23.16 -19.23 -11.40
N ASP A 165 -24.24 -18.46 -11.34
CA ASP A 165 -24.85 -17.83 -12.53
C ASP A 165 -24.11 -16.52 -12.80
N TYR A 166 -23.39 -16.46 -13.92
CA TYR A 166 -22.63 -15.31 -14.38
C TYR A 166 -23.39 -14.51 -15.43
N SER A 167 -23.36 -13.18 -15.31
CA SER A 167 -23.62 -12.30 -16.43
C SER A 167 -22.41 -12.25 -17.35
N VAL A 168 -22.63 -12.17 -18.67
CA VAL A 168 -21.56 -12.15 -19.67
C VAL A 168 -21.70 -10.87 -20.49
N THR A 169 -20.61 -10.14 -20.64
CA THR A 169 -20.57 -8.95 -21.50
C THR A 169 -20.26 -9.34 -22.96
N PRO A 170 -20.47 -8.44 -23.94
CA PRO A 170 -20.15 -8.70 -25.34
C PRO A 170 -18.67 -9.03 -25.61
N SER A 171 -17.74 -8.58 -24.77
CA SER A 171 -16.31 -8.88 -24.85
C SER A 171 -15.94 -10.28 -24.33
N GLY A 172 -16.88 -10.97 -23.67
CA GLY A 172 -16.67 -12.26 -23.05
C GLY A 172 -16.25 -12.20 -21.57
N LEU A 173 -16.15 -11.00 -20.97
CA LEU A 173 -15.98 -10.86 -19.54
C LEU A 173 -17.20 -11.47 -18.82
N LYS A 174 -16.96 -12.35 -17.85
CA LYS A 174 -18.02 -12.88 -16.98
C LYS A 174 -17.93 -12.24 -15.61
N TYR A 175 -19.08 -11.92 -15.02
CA TYR A 175 -19.10 -11.33 -13.68
C TYR A 175 -20.30 -11.78 -12.86
N LYS A 176 -20.14 -11.77 -11.55
CA LYS A 176 -21.21 -12.00 -10.57
C LYS A 176 -21.08 -10.98 -9.46
N ILE A 177 -22.12 -10.17 -9.27
CA ILE A 177 -22.22 -9.29 -8.11
C ILE A 177 -22.65 -10.15 -6.93
N LEU A 178 -21.79 -10.20 -5.90
CA LEU A 178 -22.05 -10.92 -4.65
C LEU A 178 -22.73 -10.03 -3.61
N GLN A 179 -22.43 -8.73 -3.69
CA GLN A 179 -23.02 -7.68 -2.87
C GLN A 179 -23.14 -6.42 -3.70
N GLU A 180 -24.34 -5.88 -3.80
CA GLU A 180 -24.57 -4.60 -4.46
C GLU A 180 -23.94 -3.47 -3.67
N GLY A 181 -23.32 -2.53 -4.40
CA GLY A 181 -22.85 -1.28 -3.87
C GLY A 181 -23.94 -0.21 -3.84
N SER A 182 -23.58 1.00 -3.45
CA SER A 182 -24.48 2.14 -3.36
C SER A 182 -23.96 3.33 -4.18
N GLY A 183 -24.87 4.24 -4.54
CA GLY A 183 -24.56 5.44 -5.33
C GLY A 183 -24.53 5.19 -6.84
N GLU A 184 -23.83 6.05 -7.55
CA GLU A 184 -23.69 5.98 -9.02
C GLU A 184 -22.71 4.88 -9.44
N LEU A 185 -22.85 4.40 -10.67
CA LEU A 185 -21.85 3.54 -11.31
C LEU A 185 -20.53 4.29 -11.44
N ILE A 186 -19.44 3.55 -11.36
CA ILE A 186 -18.08 4.08 -11.58
C ILE A 186 -18.00 4.61 -13.02
N GLN A 187 -17.47 5.81 -13.15
CA GLN A 187 -17.29 6.49 -14.44
C GLN A 187 -15.81 6.53 -14.82
N GLN A 188 -15.52 6.74 -16.10
CA GLN A 188 -14.16 6.94 -16.59
C GLN A 188 -13.47 8.08 -15.83
N GLY A 189 -12.23 7.86 -15.41
CA GLY A 189 -11.40 8.80 -14.66
C GLY A 189 -11.72 8.87 -13.17
N ASN A 190 -12.73 8.15 -12.67
CA ASN A 190 -12.93 8.06 -11.22
C ASN A 190 -11.75 7.34 -10.58
N LYS A 191 -11.26 7.88 -9.46
CA LYS A 191 -10.25 7.21 -8.64
C LYS A 191 -10.90 6.15 -7.76
N VAL A 192 -10.61 4.89 -8.06
CA VAL A 192 -11.17 3.70 -7.39
C VAL A 192 -10.15 3.12 -6.43
N SER A 193 -10.58 2.84 -5.20
CA SER A 193 -9.81 2.06 -4.22
C SER A 193 -10.50 0.71 -4.02
N THR A 194 -9.77 -0.40 -4.26
CA THR A 194 -10.32 -1.75 -4.20
C THR A 194 -9.39 -2.72 -3.48
N ASN A 195 -9.97 -3.66 -2.74
CA ASN A 195 -9.28 -4.87 -2.38
C ASN A 195 -9.54 -5.95 -3.43
N TYR A 196 -8.57 -6.80 -3.64
CA TYR A 196 -8.68 -7.89 -4.61
C TYR A 196 -7.93 -9.14 -4.20
N TYR A 197 -8.36 -10.26 -4.78
CA TYR A 197 -7.68 -11.56 -4.69
C TYR A 197 -7.75 -12.22 -6.07
N GLY A 198 -6.59 -12.36 -6.73
CA GLY A 198 -6.46 -12.87 -8.09
C GLY A 198 -5.92 -14.30 -8.14
N ILE A 199 -6.60 -15.17 -8.89
CA ILE A 199 -6.22 -16.56 -9.11
C ILE A 199 -6.23 -16.91 -10.61
N LEU A 200 -5.45 -17.91 -10.99
CA LEU A 200 -5.59 -18.54 -12.30
C LEU A 200 -6.91 -19.32 -12.36
N ALA A 201 -7.67 -19.11 -13.41
CA ALA A 201 -8.98 -19.76 -13.58
C ALA A 201 -8.87 -21.26 -13.86
N ALA A 202 -7.69 -21.75 -14.27
CA ALA A 202 -7.45 -23.15 -14.58
C ALA A 202 -7.39 -24.03 -13.31
N ASP A 203 -6.68 -23.60 -12.32
CA ASP A 203 -6.31 -24.42 -11.15
C ASP A 203 -6.52 -23.75 -9.78
N GLY A 204 -6.85 -22.44 -9.76
CA GLY A 204 -7.04 -21.67 -8.55
C GLY A 204 -5.74 -21.19 -7.91
N PHE A 205 -4.60 -21.29 -8.61
CA PHE A 205 -3.33 -20.76 -8.10
C PHE A 205 -3.42 -19.25 -7.89
N MET A 206 -3.12 -18.81 -6.66
CA MET A 206 -3.12 -17.40 -6.29
C MET A 206 -1.83 -16.73 -6.79
N PHE A 207 -1.97 -15.74 -7.66
CA PHE A 207 -0.82 -15.01 -8.21
C PHE A 207 -0.63 -13.63 -7.57
N ASP A 208 -1.70 -12.98 -7.09
CA ASP A 208 -1.61 -11.69 -6.44
C ASP A 208 -2.85 -11.38 -5.59
N ASN A 209 -2.66 -10.60 -4.50
CA ASN A 209 -3.78 -10.07 -3.71
C ASN A 209 -3.36 -8.84 -2.89
N SER A 210 -4.32 -7.94 -2.61
CA SER A 210 -4.08 -6.73 -1.82
C SER A 210 -4.04 -7.01 -0.31
N PHE A 211 -4.60 -8.13 0.15
CA PHE A 211 -4.74 -8.42 1.58
C PHE A 211 -3.39 -8.69 2.24
N GLN A 212 -2.47 -9.36 1.55
CA GLN A 212 -1.10 -9.61 2.03
C GLN A 212 -0.23 -8.35 2.06
N ARG A 213 -0.63 -7.30 1.35
CA ARG A 213 0.11 -6.02 1.31
C ARG A 213 -0.31 -5.07 2.43
N GLY A 214 -0.64 -5.59 3.61
CA GLY A 214 -1.02 -4.80 4.76
C GLY A 214 -2.44 -4.25 4.71
N LEU A 215 -3.35 -4.95 4.04
CA LEU A 215 -4.74 -4.52 3.84
C LEU A 215 -4.84 -3.15 3.13
N LEU A 216 -3.82 -2.81 2.34
CA LEU A 216 -3.83 -1.60 1.53
C LEU A 216 -4.67 -1.81 0.29
N PRO A 217 -5.65 -0.95 0.08
CA PRO A 217 -6.38 -0.94 -1.17
C PRO A 217 -5.45 -0.64 -2.34
N PHE A 218 -5.63 -1.35 -3.43
CA PHE A 218 -5.10 -0.95 -4.71
C PHE A 218 -5.92 0.23 -5.25
N THR A 219 -5.26 1.30 -5.68
CA THR A 219 -5.93 2.52 -6.15
C THR A 219 -5.47 2.85 -7.57
N PHE A 220 -6.43 3.15 -8.44
CA PHE A 220 -6.19 3.47 -9.85
C PHE A 220 -7.31 4.35 -10.39
N GLU A 221 -7.12 4.92 -11.59
CA GLU A 221 -8.15 5.65 -12.33
C GLU A 221 -8.87 4.69 -13.28
N ALA A 222 -10.17 4.54 -13.09
CA ALA A 222 -10.99 3.58 -13.82
C ALA A 222 -11.13 3.95 -15.30
N MET A 223 -11.10 2.94 -16.18
CA MET A 223 -11.31 3.05 -17.64
C MET A 223 -10.30 4.00 -18.33
N THR A 224 -9.05 4.01 -17.85
CA THR A 224 -7.95 4.82 -18.40
C THR A 224 -6.78 3.99 -18.90
N GLY A 225 -6.87 2.66 -18.85
CA GLY A 225 -5.80 1.74 -19.27
C GLY A 225 -4.69 1.59 -18.23
N GLN A 226 -4.91 1.99 -16.97
CA GLN A 226 -3.96 1.76 -15.87
C GLN A 226 -3.96 0.31 -15.37
N VAL A 227 -5.00 -0.45 -15.72
CA VAL A 227 -5.19 -1.86 -15.37
C VAL A 227 -5.53 -2.66 -16.62
N ILE A 228 -5.54 -3.99 -16.53
CA ILE A 228 -5.91 -4.87 -17.67
C ILE A 228 -7.34 -4.57 -18.16
N PRO A 229 -7.61 -4.76 -19.47
CA PRO A 229 -8.90 -4.38 -20.07
C PRO A 229 -10.12 -4.94 -19.35
N GLY A 230 -10.07 -6.19 -18.88
CA GLY A 230 -11.17 -6.81 -18.14
C GLY A 230 -11.46 -6.14 -16.79
N TRP A 231 -10.45 -5.57 -16.13
CA TRP A 231 -10.66 -4.75 -14.93
C TRP A 231 -11.34 -3.42 -15.28
N ASP A 232 -10.80 -2.69 -16.27
CA ASP A 232 -11.36 -1.41 -16.69
C ASP A 232 -12.84 -1.57 -17.12
N GLU A 233 -13.16 -2.60 -17.90
CA GLU A 233 -14.54 -2.89 -18.29
C GLU A 233 -15.43 -3.20 -17.07
N SER A 234 -14.94 -4.00 -16.14
CA SER A 234 -15.71 -4.40 -14.96
C SER A 234 -16.07 -3.23 -14.04
N MET A 235 -15.25 -2.16 -14.00
CA MET A 235 -15.52 -0.99 -13.16
C MET A 235 -16.85 -0.32 -13.54
N GLY A 236 -17.17 -0.20 -14.83
CA GLY A 236 -18.44 0.37 -15.30
C GLY A 236 -19.70 -0.40 -14.87
N LEU A 237 -19.53 -1.62 -14.36
CA LEU A 237 -20.61 -2.48 -13.87
C LEU A 237 -20.79 -2.38 -12.34
N MET A 238 -19.96 -1.59 -11.64
CA MET A 238 -19.85 -1.58 -10.18
C MET A 238 -20.08 -0.20 -9.59
N LYS A 239 -20.33 -0.19 -8.27
CA LYS A 239 -20.52 0.99 -7.45
C LYS A 239 -19.63 0.90 -6.21
N LYS A 240 -19.48 2.00 -5.47
CA LYS A 240 -18.85 1.95 -4.14
C LYS A 240 -19.57 0.95 -3.23
N GLY A 241 -18.82 0.07 -2.58
CA GLY A 241 -19.33 -1.00 -1.70
C GLY A 241 -19.66 -2.31 -2.42
N THR A 242 -19.56 -2.36 -3.76
CA THR A 242 -19.75 -3.61 -4.52
C THR A 242 -18.70 -4.66 -4.12
N LYS A 243 -19.17 -5.91 -3.95
CA LYS A 243 -18.31 -7.10 -3.93
C LYS A 243 -18.68 -8.00 -5.08
N ALA A 244 -17.71 -8.42 -5.86
CA ALA A 244 -17.93 -9.17 -7.09
C ALA A 244 -16.87 -10.23 -7.34
N ILE A 245 -17.22 -11.17 -8.21
CA ILE A 245 -16.27 -12.01 -8.92
C ILE A 245 -16.29 -11.57 -10.37
N ILE A 246 -15.12 -11.50 -10.97
CA ILE A 246 -14.96 -11.34 -12.42
C ILE A 246 -14.07 -12.48 -12.93
N TYR A 247 -14.47 -13.03 -14.08
CA TYR A 247 -13.70 -14.00 -14.84
C TYR A 247 -13.28 -13.34 -16.16
N ILE A 248 -11.98 -13.21 -16.35
CA ILE A 248 -11.38 -12.44 -17.42
C ILE A 248 -10.71 -13.39 -18.40
N PRO A 249 -11.20 -13.52 -19.64
CA PRO A 249 -10.48 -14.24 -20.69
C PRO A 249 -9.09 -13.64 -20.91
N SER A 250 -8.12 -14.45 -21.28
CA SER A 250 -6.72 -14.03 -21.47
C SER A 250 -6.58 -12.84 -22.41
N ALA A 251 -7.41 -12.74 -23.44
CA ALA A 251 -7.44 -11.61 -24.39
C ALA A 251 -7.78 -10.25 -23.73
N LEU A 252 -8.47 -10.26 -22.59
CA LEU A 252 -8.78 -9.09 -21.77
C LEU A 252 -7.85 -8.96 -20.55
N ALA A 253 -6.82 -9.81 -20.46
CA ALA A 253 -5.82 -9.87 -19.41
C ALA A 253 -4.41 -9.66 -19.99
N TYR A 254 -3.55 -10.65 -19.89
CA TYR A 254 -2.14 -10.57 -20.29
C TYR A 254 -1.81 -11.30 -21.61
N GLY A 255 -2.82 -11.91 -22.27
CA GLY A 255 -2.69 -12.51 -23.59
C GLY A 255 -1.59 -13.58 -23.70
N GLU A 256 -0.94 -13.58 -24.86
CA GLU A 256 0.12 -14.54 -25.21
C GLU A 256 1.42 -14.35 -24.41
N GLU A 257 1.64 -13.21 -23.82
CA GLU A 257 2.88 -12.91 -23.09
C GLU A 257 2.85 -13.41 -21.64
N GLY A 258 1.66 -13.46 -21.02
CA GLY A 258 1.55 -13.70 -19.58
C GLY A 258 2.13 -12.55 -18.75
N ALA A 259 2.36 -12.75 -17.46
CA ALA A 259 2.89 -11.71 -16.57
C ALA A 259 3.59 -12.27 -15.33
N GLY A 260 4.19 -11.35 -14.53
CA GLY A 260 4.72 -11.63 -13.21
C GLY A 260 5.86 -12.64 -13.20
N THR A 261 6.80 -12.52 -14.14
CA THR A 261 7.95 -13.44 -14.28
C THR A 261 7.53 -14.93 -14.33
N GLY A 262 6.35 -15.22 -14.93
CA GLY A 262 5.82 -16.56 -15.11
C GLY A 262 4.76 -16.99 -14.09
N SER A 263 4.40 -16.16 -13.12
CA SER A 263 3.28 -16.46 -12.20
C SER A 263 1.92 -16.46 -12.89
N ILE A 264 1.80 -15.75 -14.02
CA ILE A 264 0.65 -15.80 -14.92
C ILE A 264 1.15 -16.33 -16.27
N PRO A 265 0.82 -17.58 -16.63
CA PRO A 265 1.23 -18.18 -17.91
C PRO A 265 0.65 -17.46 -19.13
N ALA A 266 1.25 -17.70 -20.28
CA ALA A 266 0.68 -17.30 -21.57
C ALA A 266 -0.75 -17.85 -21.74
N ASN A 267 -1.64 -17.02 -22.28
CA ASN A 267 -3.03 -17.36 -22.53
C ASN A 267 -3.84 -17.80 -21.30
N ALA A 268 -3.42 -17.40 -20.09
CA ALA A 268 -4.14 -17.73 -18.87
C ALA A 268 -5.38 -16.85 -18.68
N ASP A 269 -6.53 -17.50 -18.51
CA ASP A 269 -7.72 -16.86 -17.99
C ASP A 269 -7.58 -16.60 -16.48
N LEU A 270 -8.12 -15.48 -16.03
CA LEU A 270 -8.00 -15.04 -14.63
C LEU A 270 -9.36 -14.96 -13.96
N MET A 271 -9.37 -15.23 -12.67
CA MET A 271 -10.52 -14.95 -11.82
C MET A 271 -10.11 -14.03 -10.69
N PHE A 272 -10.89 -12.98 -10.45
CA PHE A 272 -10.67 -12.06 -9.33
C PHE A 272 -11.90 -11.98 -8.44
N TYR A 273 -11.68 -11.97 -7.16
CA TYR A 273 -12.61 -11.43 -6.17
C TYR A 273 -12.26 -9.98 -5.92
N LEU A 274 -13.25 -9.09 -5.97
CA LEU A 274 -13.10 -7.64 -5.82
C LEU A 274 -13.99 -7.10 -4.69
N GLU A 275 -13.47 -6.11 -3.95
CA GLU A 275 -14.24 -5.29 -3.01
C GLU A 275 -13.96 -3.82 -3.32
N ILE A 276 -14.94 -3.09 -3.84
CA ILE A 276 -14.83 -1.66 -4.14
C ILE A 276 -15.03 -0.87 -2.85
N LEU A 277 -13.96 -0.32 -2.31
CA LEU A 277 -13.97 0.33 -0.99
C LEU A 277 -14.33 1.80 -1.08
N ASP A 278 -13.79 2.50 -2.08
CA ASP A 278 -14.04 3.93 -2.28
C ASP A 278 -14.00 4.31 -3.75
N VAL A 279 -14.78 5.34 -4.09
CA VAL A 279 -14.84 5.93 -5.44
C VAL A 279 -14.85 7.45 -5.28
N LYS A 280 -13.87 8.13 -5.87
CA LYS A 280 -13.75 9.59 -5.88
C LYS A 280 -13.81 10.10 -7.32
N LYS A 281 -14.53 11.21 -7.51
CA LYS A 281 -14.61 11.93 -8.79
C LYS A 281 -13.35 12.75 -9.01
#